data_3e9566668869ea7c88a8e0d24e218e94
#
_entry.id   3e9566668869ea7c88a8e0d24e218e94
#
_cell.length_a   1.000
_cell.length_b   1.000
_cell.length_c   1.000
_cell.angle_alpha   90.00
_cell.angle_beta   90.00
_cell.angle_gamma   90.00
#
_symmetry.space_group_name_H-M   'P 1'
#
loop_
_entity.id
_entity.type
_entity.pdbx_description
1 polymer ?
#
loop_
_entity_poly.entity_id
_entity_poly.type
_entity_poly.pdbx_seq_one_letter_code
_entity_poly.pdbx_strand_id
1 'polypeptide(L)'
;GQRGHDVTLFEADDRIGGQFNLAAQIPGKEEFSETLRYFTNALADAGVTVRTGRRVAAADLSDFDEVILATGVTPRIPELPGVDHPKVVTYLQVLRDHVPVGDRVAILGAGGIGFDVAEYLTQSGESAALNPERFFAEWGIDSSHSSRGGVVAAEVETPARQVTLLQRKDTKVGAGLGKTTGWIHRMELKKRGVQMIPGVNYHRIDD
;
A
#
# COMPACT_ATOMS: atom_id res chain seq x y z
N GLY A 1 -9.14 -4.24 -27.85
CA GLY A 1 -10.25 -3.41 -28.20
C GLY A 1 -9.89 -2.29 -29.16
N GLN A 2 -9.21 -1.24 -28.72
CA GLN A 2 -8.92 -0.03 -29.53
C GLN A 2 -8.16 -0.29 -30.86
N ARG A 3 -7.41 -1.39 -30.94
CA ARG A 3 -6.68 -1.79 -32.16
C ARG A 3 -7.42 -2.80 -33.02
N GLY A 4 -8.69 -3.07 -32.73
CA GLY A 4 -9.56 -3.95 -33.51
C GLY A 4 -9.50 -5.44 -33.10
N HIS A 5 -8.87 -5.76 -31.96
CA HIS A 5 -8.90 -7.13 -31.42
C HIS A 5 -10.18 -7.35 -30.62
N ASP A 6 -10.71 -8.59 -30.65
CA ASP A 6 -11.70 -9.06 -29.70
C ASP A 6 -10.98 -9.47 -28.41
N VAL A 7 -11.22 -8.74 -27.31
CA VAL A 7 -10.46 -8.89 -26.09
C VAL A 7 -11.38 -9.32 -24.94
N THR A 8 -10.99 -10.39 -24.26
CA THR A 8 -11.59 -10.80 -22.99
C THR A 8 -10.56 -10.65 -21.87
N LEU A 9 -10.89 -9.90 -20.82
CA LEU A 9 -10.13 -9.79 -19.60
C LEU A 9 -10.76 -10.67 -18.51
N PHE A 10 -9.98 -11.58 -17.94
CA PHE A 10 -10.38 -12.39 -16.79
C PHE A 10 -9.71 -11.86 -15.53
N GLU A 11 -10.48 -11.68 -14.48
CA GLU A 11 -10.02 -11.29 -13.16
C GLU A 11 -10.56 -12.27 -12.11
N ALA A 12 -9.69 -12.75 -11.22
CA ALA A 12 -10.07 -13.70 -10.18
C ALA A 12 -10.88 -13.07 -9.06
N ASP A 13 -10.62 -11.80 -8.76
CA ASP A 13 -11.37 -11.02 -7.77
C ASP A 13 -12.69 -10.51 -8.35
N ASP A 14 -13.54 -9.94 -7.51
CA ASP A 14 -14.86 -9.40 -7.88
C ASP A 14 -14.78 -8.12 -8.72
N ARG A 15 -13.60 -7.50 -8.80
CA ARG A 15 -13.32 -6.24 -9.52
C ARG A 15 -11.89 -6.20 -10.05
N ILE A 16 -11.70 -5.44 -11.13
CA ILE A 16 -10.36 -5.19 -11.68
C ILE A 16 -9.51 -4.33 -10.72
N GLY A 17 -8.18 -4.37 -10.90
CA GLY A 17 -7.26 -3.46 -10.24
C GLY A 17 -6.23 -4.12 -9.35
N GLY A 18 -6.49 -5.35 -8.85
CA GLY A 18 -5.50 -6.10 -8.05
C GLY A 18 -4.86 -5.24 -6.94
N GLN A 19 -3.52 -5.06 -7.00
CA GLN A 19 -2.76 -4.28 -6.02
C GLN A 19 -3.15 -2.79 -5.93
N PHE A 20 -3.70 -2.19 -6.98
CA PHE A 20 -4.20 -0.80 -6.92
C PHE A 20 -5.36 -0.63 -5.95
N ASN A 21 -6.22 -1.65 -5.81
CA ASN A 21 -7.30 -1.63 -4.82
C ASN A 21 -6.76 -1.56 -3.38
N LEU A 22 -5.59 -2.14 -3.12
CA LEU A 22 -4.92 -2.07 -1.82
C LEU A 22 -4.18 -0.75 -1.65
N ALA A 23 -3.45 -0.33 -2.69
CA ALA A 23 -2.68 0.90 -2.65
C ALA A 23 -3.56 2.15 -2.45
N ALA A 24 -4.77 2.18 -3.04
CA ALA A 24 -5.73 3.27 -2.87
C ALA A 24 -6.23 3.46 -1.41
N GLN A 25 -6.00 2.49 -0.53
CA GLN A 25 -6.34 2.60 0.89
C GLN A 25 -5.25 3.25 1.74
N ILE A 26 -4.05 3.43 1.16
CA ILE A 26 -2.93 4.01 1.87
C ILE A 26 -3.08 5.54 1.90
N PRO A 27 -2.95 6.18 3.07
CA PRO A 27 -3.00 7.63 3.16
C PRO A 27 -2.03 8.31 2.19
N GLY A 28 -2.55 9.26 1.41
CA GLY A 28 -1.78 9.94 0.36
C GLY A 28 -1.78 9.23 -1.01
N LYS A 29 -2.47 8.09 -1.14
CA LYS A 29 -2.59 7.34 -2.40
C LYS A 29 -4.04 7.13 -2.85
N GLU A 30 -4.98 7.83 -2.26
CA GLU A 30 -6.43 7.69 -2.53
C GLU A 30 -6.75 7.96 -4.01
N GLU A 31 -5.94 8.79 -4.68
CA GLU A 31 -6.09 9.10 -6.10
C GLU A 31 -5.96 7.87 -7.02
N PHE A 32 -5.37 6.78 -6.55
CA PHE A 32 -5.31 5.54 -7.32
C PHE A 32 -6.70 4.96 -7.63
N SER A 33 -7.71 5.34 -6.88
CA SER A 33 -9.12 5.05 -7.22
C SER A 33 -9.52 5.64 -8.57
N GLU A 34 -8.98 6.80 -8.95
CA GLU A 34 -9.23 7.43 -10.26
C GLU A 34 -8.63 6.63 -11.42
N THR A 35 -7.48 5.99 -11.21
CA THR A 35 -6.89 5.06 -12.19
C THR A 35 -7.83 3.88 -12.44
N LEU A 36 -8.41 3.32 -11.39
CA LEU A 36 -9.37 2.22 -11.50
C LEU A 36 -10.65 2.66 -12.22
N ARG A 37 -11.17 3.83 -11.88
CA ARG A 37 -12.32 4.45 -12.55
C ARG A 37 -12.05 4.66 -14.04
N TYR A 38 -10.88 5.21 -14.37
CA TYR A 38 -10.46 5.43 -15.76
C TYR A 38 -10.42 4.11 -16.55
N PHE A 39 -9.74 3.09 -16.05
CA PHE A 39 -9.65 1.82 -16.78
C PHE A 39 -10.97 1.07 -16.86
N THR A 40 -11.83 1.16 -15.87
CA THR A 40 -13.19 0.59 -15.95
C THR A 40 -13.95 1.17 -17.13
N ASN A 41 -13.94 2.49 -17.29
CA ASN A 41 -14.60 3.17 -18.40
C ASN A 41 -13.88 2.88 -19.74
N ALA A 42 -12.56 2.97 -19.78
CA ALA A 42 -11.79 2.76 -21.00
C ALA A 42 -11.91 1.31 -21.55
N LEU A 43 -12.04 0.31 -20.68
CA LEU A 43 -12.31 -1.07 -21.10
C LEU A 43 -13.70 -1.19 -21.73
N ALA A 44 -14.71 -0.57 -21.13
CA ALA A 44 -16.07 -0.55 -21.66
C ALA A 44 -16.13 0.14 -23.02
N ASP A 45 -15.54 1.34 -23.13
CA ASP A 45 -15.48 2.12 -24.37
C ASP A 45 -14.73 1.39 -25.50
N ALA A 46 -13.73 0.60 -25.14
CA ALA A 46 -12.98 -0.23 -26.08
C ALA A 46 -13.68 -1.57 -26.44
N GLY A 47 -14.87 -1.83 -25.93
CA GLY A 47 -15.62 -3.06 -26.17
C GLY A 47 -14.97 -4.32 -25.59
N VAL A 48 -14.14 -4.18 -24.54
CA VAL A 48 -13.50 -5.31 -23.88
C VAL A 48 -14.50 -6.08 -23.02
N THR A 49 -14.58 -7.40 -23.21
CA THR A 49 -15.39 -8.26 -22.34
C THR A 49 -14.66 -8.51 -21.03
N VAL A 50 -15.15 -7.95 -19.91
CA VAL A 50 -14.56 -8.14 -18.58
C VAL A 50 -15.33 -9.21 -17.82
N ARG A 51 -14.62 -10.23 -17.30
CA ARG A 51 -15.18 -11.35 -16.52
C ARG A 51 -14.47 -11.43 -15.17
N THR A 52 -15.10 -10.85 -14.16
CA THR A 52 -14.63 -10.86 -12.76
C THR A 52 -15.11 -12.10 -12.01
N GLY A 53 -14.52 -12.37 -10.83
CA GLY A 53 -14.86 -13.53 -10.00
C GLY A 53 -14.47 -14.87 -10.64
N ARG A 54 -13.59 -14.86 -11.65
CA ARG A 54 -13.24 -16.06 -12.40
C ARG A 54 -11.73 -16.28 -12.49
N ARG A 55 -11.25 -17.22 -11.73
CA ARG A 55 -9.89 -17.78 -11.90
C ARG A 55 -9.90 -18.78 -13.06
N VAL A 56 -9.13 -18.48 -14.09
CA VAL A 56 -9.03 -19.33 -15.30
C VAL A 56 -7.91 -20.34 -15.17
N ALA A 57 -8.08 -21.51 -15.79
CA ALA A 57 -7.07 -22.52 -16.02
C ALA A 57 -6.62 -22.52 -17.48
N ALA A 58 -5.54 -23.21 -17.81
CA ALA A 58 -5.04 -23.30 -19.18
C ALA A 58 -6.08 -23.80 -20.19
N ALA A 59 -6.94 -24.73 -19.75
CA ALA A 59 -8.01 -25.27 -20.61
C ALA A 59 -9.09 -24.23 -20.97
N ASP A 60 -9.28 -23.20 -20.15
CA ASP A 60 -10.25 -22.13 -20.43
C ASP A 60 -9.75 -21.15 -21.52
N LEU A 61 -8.49 -21.27 -21.90
CA LEU A 61 -7.79 -20.35 -22.81
C LEU A 61 -7.54 -20.92 -24.21
N SER A 62 -7.97 -22.16 -24.48
CA SER A 62 -7.71 -22.88 -25.75
C SER A 62 -8.30 -22.20 -26.99
N ASP A 63 -9.37 -21.44 -26.82
CA ASP A 63 -10.09 -20.79 -27.92
C ASP A 63 -9.60 -19.37 -28.24
N PHE A 64 -8.51 -18.93 -27.57
CA PHE A 64 -7.90 -17.62 -27.80
C PHE A 64 -6.65 -17.76 -28.68
N ASP A 65 -6.51 -16.89 -29.68
CA ASP A 65 -5.34 -16.83 -30.55
C ASP A 65 -4.07 -16.44 -29.78
N GLU A 66 -4.21 -15.49 -28.84
CA GLU A 66 -3.12 -14.98 -28.01
C GLU A 66 -3.54 -14.82 -26.56
N VAL A 67 -2.64 -15.14 -25.63
CA VAL A 67 -2.87 -15.04 -24.20
C VAL A 67 -1.81 -14.15 -23.55
N ILE A 68 -2.25 -13.10 -22.87
CA ILE A 68 -1.38 -12.22 -22.09
C ILE A 68 -1.51 -12.56 -20.60
N LEU A 69 -0.43 -13.06 -20.00
CA LEU A 69 -0.38 -13.36 -18.58
C LEU A 69 -0.05 -12.09 -17.78
N ALA A 70 -1.06 -11.53 -17.11
CA ALA A 70 -0.96 -10.35 -16.26
C ALA A 70 -1.49 -10.65 -14.84
N THR A 71 -1.16 -11.82 -14.30
CA THR A 71 -1.73 -12.40 -13.07
C THR A 71 -1.25 -11.76 -11.76
N GLY A 72 -0.44 -10.71 -11.84
CA GLY A 72 0.06 -10.00 -10.67
C GLY A 72 1.09 -10.81 -9.86
N VAL A 73 1.13 -10.57 -8.54
CA VAL A 73 2.07 -11.18 -7.62
C VAL A 73 1.36 -11.80 -6.43
N THR A 74 1.91 -12.89 -5.92
CA THR A 74 1.50 -13.49 -4.65
C THR A 74 2.52 -13.10 -3.57
N PRO A 75 2.09 -12.63 -2.39
CA PRO A 75 2.99 -12.31 -1.30
C PRO A 75 3.83 -13.54 -0.89
N ARG A 76 5.11 -13.33 -0.73
CA ARG A 76 5.98 -14.36 -0.19
C ARG A 76 5.82 -14.45 1.33
N ILE A 77 5.51 -15.62 1.83
CA ILE A 77 5.57 -15.93 3.26
C ILE A 77 7.02 -16.34 3.57
N PRO A 78 7.71 -15.68 4.52
CA PRO A 78 9.07 -16.05 4.89
C PRO A 78 9.08 -17.40 5.61
N GLU A 79 10.13 -18.18 5.42
CA GLU A 79 10.41 -19.36 6.24
C GLU A 79 10.96 -18.91 7.60
N LEU A 80 10.08 -18.80 8.58
CA LEU A 80 10.40 -18.35 9.93
C LEU A 80 9.58 -19.17 10.94
N PRO A 81 10.21 -19.81 11.94
CA PRO A 81 9.48 -20.52 12.99
C PRO A 81 8.44 -19.61 13.65
N GLY A 82 7.21 -20.06 13.73
CA GLY A 82 6.08 -19.31 14.27
C GLY A 82 5.43 -18.33 13.29
N VAL A 83 5.73 -18.39 11.99
CA VAL A 83 5.07 -17.55 10.98
C VAL A 83 3.57 -17.86 10.82
N ASP A 84 3.15 -19.04 11.26
CA ASP A 84 1.77 -19.51 11.31
C ASP A 84 1.06 -19.17 12.63
N HIS A 85 1.73 -18.47 13.55
CA HIS A 85 1.13 -18.04 14.81
C HIS A 85 -0.08 -17.12 14.58
N PRO A 86 -1.19 -17.27 15.34
CA PRO A 86 -2.43 -16.47 15.11
C PRO A 86 -2.26 -14.95 15.14
N LYS A 87 -1.21 -14.43 15.80
CA LYS A 87 -0.91 -12.98 15.80
C LYS A 87 -0.20 -12.48 14.53
N VAL A 88 0.21 -13.40 13.63
CA VAL A 88 0.87 -13.05 12.39
C VAL A 88 -0.18 -12.83 11.31
N VAL A 89 -0.17 -11.65 10.73
CA VAL A 89 -1.07 -11.29 9.63
C VAL A 89 -0.26 -10.79 8.44
N THR A 90 -0.73 -11.10 7.25
CA THR A 90 -0.16 -10.58 6.02
C THR A 90 -0.71 -9.20 5.71
N TYR A 91 -0.02 -8.41 4.86
CA TYR A 91 -0.54 -7.13 4.43
C TYR A 91 -1.88 -7.25 3.67
N LEU A 92 -2.14 -8.39 3.01
CA LEU A 92 -3.43 -8.65 2.37
C LEU A 92 -4.55 -8.77 3.41
N GLN A 93 -4.31 -9.51 4.49
CA GLN A 93 -5.29 -9.62 5.57
C GLN A 93 -5.56 -8.26 6.23
N VAL A 94 -4.52 -7.42 6.37
CA VAL A 94 -4.69 -6.07 6.93
C VAL A 94 -5.46 -5.15 5.98
N LEU A 95 -5.06 -5.06 4.72
CA LEU A 95 -5.60 -4.07 3.78
C LEU A 95 -6.85 -4.55 3.03
N ARG A 96 -6.96 -5.83 2.70
CA ARG A 96 -8.09 -6.37 1.96
C ARG A 96 -9.17 -6.92 2.88
N ASP A 97 -8.74 -7.73 3.86
CA ASP A 97 -9.66 -8.49 4.69
C ASP A 97 -10.00 -7.73 6.00
N HIS A 98 -9.31 -6.59 6.24
CA HIS A 98 -9.47 -5.71 7.41
C HIS A 98 -9.39 -6.45 8.76
N VAL A 99 -8.53 -7.46 8.82
CA VAL A 99 -8.28 -8.22 10.05
C VAL A 99 -7.78 -7.26 11.15
N PRO A 100 -8.41 -7.25 12.33
CA PRO A 100 -7.98 -6.39 13.42
C PRO A 100 -6.54 -6.69 13.86
N VAL A 101 -5.76 -5.63 14.08
CA VAL A 101 -4.41 -5.72 14.64
C VAL A 101 -4.35 -4.97 15.97
N GLY A 102 -3.45 -5.40 16.85
CA GLY A 102 -3.29 -4.80 18.17
C GLY A 102 -2.65 -3.40 18.13
N ASP A 103 -2.50 -2.78 19.31
CA ASP A 103 -1.96 -1.43 19.46
C ASP A 103 -0.45 -1.34 19.18
N ARG A 104 0.27 -2.44 19.32
CA ARG A 104 1.70 -2.54 19.03
C ARG A 104 1.95 -3.52 17.91
N VAL A 105 2.52 -3.06 16.82
CA VAL A 105 2.72 -3.85 15.60
C VAL A 105 4.19 -3.84 15.18
N ALA A 106 4.74 -5.03 14.93
CA ALA A 106 6.04 -5.19 14.28
C ALA A 106 5.82 -5.58 12.81
N ILE A 107 6.39 -4.82 11.88
CA ILE A 107 6.35 -5.11 10.45
C ILE A 107 7.67 -5.72 10.02
N LEU A 108 7.65 -6.94 9.52
CA LEU A 108 8.83 -7.66 9.04
C LEU A 108 9.06 -7.34 7.56
N GLY A 109 9.94 -6.41 7.30
CA GLY A 109 10.29 -5.94 5.95
C GLY A 109 9.99 -4.45 5.75
N ALA A 110 11.01 -3.71 5.35
CA ALA A 110 10.97 -2.26 5.16
C ALA A 110 11.14 -1.87 3.67
N GLY A 111 10.47 -2.59 2.79
CA GLY A 111 10.26 -2.20 1.40
C GLY A 111 9.04 -1.29 1.25
N GLY A 112 8.65 -0.96 0.02
CA GLY A 112 7.48 -0.11 -0.26
C GLY A 112 6.23 -0.54 0.48
N ILE A 113 5.86 -1.82 0.39
CA ILE A 113 4.68 -2.37 1.08
C ILE A 113 4.79 -2.21 2.61
N GLY A 114 5.98 -2.43 3.20
CA GLY A 114 6.17 -2.25 4.63
C GLY A 114 5.96 -0.80 5.09
N PHE A 115 6.42 0.17 4.29
CA PHE A 115 6.16 1.59 4.50
C PHE A 115 4.67 1.92 4.38
N ASP A 116 4.02 1.46 3.32
CA ASP A 116 2.59 1.66 3.07
C ASP A 116 1.73 1.12 4.22
N VAL A 117 2.02 -0.09 4.68
CA VAL A 117 1.30 -0.68 5.83
C VAL A 117 1.57 0.09 7.12
N ALA A 118 2.79 0.61 7.32
CA ALA A 118 3.11 1.44 8.48
C ALA A 118 2.33 2.77 8.44
N GLU A 119 2.22 3.41 7.29
CA GLU A 119 1.41 4.61 7.09
C GLU A 119 -0.07 4.33 7.37
N TYR A 120 -0.61 3.26 6.80
CA TYR A 120 -1.99 2.82 7.04
C TYR A 120 -2.29 2.55 8.52
N LEU A 121 -1.42 1.82 9.21
CA LEU A 121 -1.63 1.44 10.61
C LEU A 121 -1.44 2.58 11.61
N THR A 122 -0.68 3.60 11.25
CA THR A 122 -0.46 4.78 12.10
C THR A 122 -1.45 5.90 11.84
N GLN A 123 -2.21 5.84 10.74
CA GLN A 123 -3.23 6.85 10.42
C GLN A 123 -4.31 6.92 11.49
N SER A 124 -4.65 8.12 11.91
CA SER A 124 -5.81 8.44 12.74
C SER A 124 -6.73 9.40 11.98
N GLY A 125 -8.02 9.12 11.95
CA GLY A 125 -9.02 9.93 11.24
C GLY A 125 -8.82 10.01 9.72
N GLU A 126 -9.22 11.14 9.12
CA GLU A 126 -9.14 11.38 7.68
C GLU A 126 -7.69 11.56 7.21
N SER A 127 -7.38 11.12 6.01
CA SER A 127 -6.07 11.37 5.40
C SER A 127 -5.83 12.87 5.16
N ALA A 128 -4.66 13.35 5.56
CA ALA A 128 -4.26 14.73 5.31
C ALA A 128 -4.19 15.07 3.81
N ALA A 129 -3.97 14.08 2.96
CA ALA A 129 -3.98 14.27 1.51
C ALA A 129 -5.34 14.71 0.95
N LEU A 130 -6.44 14.43 1.67
CA LEU A 130 -7.80 14.82 1.30
C LEU A 130 -8.21 16.18 1.90
N ASN A 131 -7.39 16.75 2.77
CA ASN A 131 -7.69 17.98 3.49
C ASN A 131 -6.47 18.92 3.50
N PRO A 132 -6.45 19.99 2.67
CA PRO A 132 -5.30 20.89 2.57
C PRO A 132 -4.93 21.58 3.89
N GLU A 133 -5.91 21.96 4.72
CA GLU A 133 -5.64 22.62 6.00
C GLU A 133 -4.93 21.68 6.96
N ARG A 134 -5.38 20.43 7.03
CA ARG A 134 -4.76 19.38 7.80
C ARG A 134 -3.35 19.05 7.32
N PHE A 135 -3.16 18.98 6.00
CA PHE A 135 -1.84 18.79 5.39
C PHE A 135 -0.88 19.92 5.79
N PHE A 136 -1.34 21.17 5.70
CA PHE A 136 -0.54 22.32 6.10
C PHE A 136 -0.17 22.30 7.59
N ALA A 137 -1.11 21.96 8.45
CA ALA A 137 -0.85 21.82 9.89
C ALA A 137 0.18 20.72 10.17
N GLU A 138 0.01 19.52 9.59
CA GLU A 138 0.96 18.40 9.76
C GLU A 138 2.37 18.73 9.28
N TRP A 139 2.51 19.52 8.22
CA TRP A 139 3.81 19.91 7.67
C TRP A 139 4.36 21.21 8.22
N GLY A 140 3.59 21.92 9.05
CA GLY A 140 3.97 23.22 9.61
C GLY A 140 4.07 24.30 8.55
N ILE A 141 3.11 24.33 7.62
CA ILE A 141 3.01 25.32 6.55
C ILE A 141 2.06 26.43 6.98
N ASP A 142 2.54 27.67 6.98
CA ASP A 142 1.73 28.86 7.23
C ASP A 142 1.08 29.35 5.94
N SER A 143 -0.19 28.97 5.71
CA SER A 143 -0.97 29.40 4.56
C SER A 143 -1.34 30.88 4.58
N SER A 144 -1.24 31.55 5.73
CA SER A 144 -1.50 32.99 5.87
C SER A 144 -0.33 33.87 5.46
N HIS A 145 0.86 33.26 5.23
CA HIS A 145 2.11 33.95 4.88
C HIS A 145 2.58 34.97 5.93
N SER A 146 2.13 34.84 7.19
CA SER A 146 2.47 35.76 8.27
C SER A 146 3.81 35.42 8.93
N SER A 147 4.20 34.14 8.88
CA SER A 147 5.45 33.66 9.48
C SER A 147 6.60 33.71 8.50
N ARG A 148 7.82 33.94 9.03
CA ARG A 148 9.03 33.99 8.23
C ARG A 148 9.24 32.66 7.48
N GLY A 149 9.37 32.72 6.16
CA GLY A 149 9.57 31.56 5.29
C GLY A 149 8.33 30.68 5.13
N GLY A 150 7.16 31.12 5.62
CA GLY A 150 5.92 30.34 5.54
C GLY A 150 5.96 29.08 6.42
N VAL A 151 6.73 29.08 7.52
CA VAL A 151 6.93 27.90 8.37
C VAL A 151 6.46 28.20 9.80
N VAL A 152 5.64 27.27 10.32
CA VAL A 152 5.16 27.24 11.71
C VAL A 152 5.46 25.89 12.36
N ALA A 153 5.16 25.73 13.64
CA ALA A 153 5.28 24.43 14.30
C ALA A 153 4.33 23.40 13.66
N ALA A 154 4.84 22.24 13.34
CA ALA A 154 4.03 21.16 12.80
C ALA A 154 3.13 20.54 13.88
N GLU A 155 1.87 20.29 13.54
CA GLU A 155 0.89 19.62 14.40
C GLU A 155 0.74 18.17 13.92
N VAL A 156 1.38 17.24 14.63
CA VAL A 156 1.31 15.82 14.29
C VAL A 156 0.29 15.14 15.20
N GLU A 157 -0.67 14.47 14.60
CA GLU A 157 -1.66 13.72 15.36
C GLU A 157 -1.05 12.51 16.07
N THR A 158 -1.66 12.13 17.19
CA THR A 158 -1.30 10.89 17.87
C THR A 158 -1.58 9.69 16.96
N PRO A 159 -0.58 8.85 16.68
CA PRO A 159 -0.77 7.71 15.81
C PRO A 159 -1.75 6.70 16.41
N ALA A 160 -2.55 6.08 15.56
CA ALA A 160 -3.53 5.07 15.99
C ALA A 160 -2.87 3.84 16.63
N ARG A 161 -1.62 3.54 16.26
CA ARG A 161 -0.83 2.38 16.77
C ARG A 161 0.64 2.71 16.89
N GLN A 162 1.32 1.98 17.77
CA GLN A 162 2.78 1.99 17.85
C GLN A 162 3.34 0.97 16.87
N VAL A 163 4.06 1.43 15.87
CA VAL A 163 4.59 0.58 14.80
C VAL A 163 6.12 0.54 14.86
N THR A 164 6.67 -0.66 14.73
CA THR A 164 8.10 -0.90 14.54
C THR A 164 8.33 -1.56 13.19
N LEU A 165 9.12 -0.92 12.33
CA LEU A 165 9.48 -1.38 11.01
C LEU A 165 10.87 -2.02 11.04
N LEU A 166 10.97 -3.31 10.74
CA LEU A 166 12.18 -4.12 10.87
C LEU A 166 12.80 -4.42 9.51
N GLN A 167 14.12 -4.23 9.39
CA GLN A 167 14.87 -4.50 8.16
C GLN A 167 16.07 -5.39 8.44
N ARG A 168 16.26 -6.46 7.65
CA ARG A 168 17.43 -7.35 7.77
C ARG A 168 18.73 -6.68 7.33
N LYS A 169 18.69 -5.85 6.26
CA LYS A 169 19.85 -5.10 5.81
C LYS A 169 20.25 -4.07 6.88
N ASP A 170 21.55 -3.90 7.07
CA ASP A 170 22.14 -2.90 7.99
C ASP A 170 22.13 -1.46 7.44
N THR A 171 21.76 -1.30 6.17
CA THR A 171 21.62 0.00 5.52
C THR A 171 20.45 0.79 6.10
N LYS A 172 20.45 2.10 5.89
CA LYS A 172 19.33 2.99 6.28
C LYS A 172 17.99 2.40 5.84
N VAL A 173 17.03 2.30 6.76
CA VAL A 173 15.68 1.82 6.46
C VAL A 173 15.04 2.70 5.39
N GLY A 174 14.45 2.07 4.38
CA GLY A 174 13.89 2.78 3.23
C GLY A 174 14.90 3.32 2.23
N ALA A 175 16.16 2.89 2.26
CA ALA A 175 17.17 3.30 1.26
C ALA A 175 16.81 2.87 -0.18
N GLY A 176 15.99 1.81 -0.32
CA GLY A 176 15.52 1.30 -1.61
C GLY A 176 14.22 1.93 -2.12
N LEU A 177 13.65 2.89 -1.40
CA LEU A 177 12.47 3.63 -1.85
C LEU A 177 12.82 4.58 -3.00
N GLY A 178 11.80 5.07 -3.71
CA GLY A 178 11.97 6.02 -4.80
C GLY A 178 12.86 7.21 -4.41
N LYS A 179 13.82 7.56 -5.29
CA LYS A 179 14.82 8.60 -5.00
C LYS A 179 14.18 9.96 -4.69
N THR A 180 13.07 10.26 -5.34
CA THR A 180 12.35 11.55 -5.23
C THR A 180 11.42 11.61 -4.03
N THR A 181 10.78 10.51 -3.64
CA THR A 181 9.71 10.47 -2.62
C THR A 181 10.07 9.71 -1.35
N GLY A 182 11.08 8.84 -1.39
CA GLY A 182 11.42 7.99 -0.25
C GLY A 182 11.81 8.74 1.03
N TRP A 183 12.29 10.00 0.90
CA TRP A 183 12.58 10.84 2.05
C TRP A 183 11.30 11.34 2.73
N ILE A 184 10.23 11.59 1.95
CA ILE A 184 8.91 12.02 2.45
C ILE A 184 8.33 10.90 3.33
N HIS A 185 8.21 9.68 2.79
CA HIS A 185 7.70 8.53 3.54
C HIS A 185 8.46 8.27 4.85
N ARG A 186 9.81 8.38 4.83
CA ARG A 186 10.59 8.27 6.06
C ARG A 186 10.30 9.38 7.06
N MET A 187 10.08 10.61 6.58
CA MET A 187 9.77 11.74 7.43
C MET A 187 8.40 11.60 8.08
N GLU A 188 7.40 11.22 7.32
CA GLU A 188 6.03 10.97 7.80
C GLU A 188 6.01 9.91 8.90
N LEU A 189 6.59 8.73 8.63
CA LEU A 189 6.66 7.67 9.63
C LEU A 189 7.46 8.09 10.86
N LYS A 190 8.54 8.87 10.69
CA LYS A 190 9.30 9.40 11.82
C LYS A 190 8.48 10.37 12.65
N LYS A 191 7.72 11.28 12.03
CA LYS A 191 6.81 12.20 12.72
C LYS A 191 5.77 11.46 13.54
N ARG A 192 5.23 10.34 13.00
CA ARG A 192 4.27 9.46 13.67
C ARG A 192 4.91 8.50 14.69
N GLY A 193 6.19 8.66 15.00
CA GLY A 193 6.89 7.89 16.02
C GLY A 193 7.20 6.45 15.63
N VAL A 194 7.12 6.07 14.35
CA VAL A 194 7.47 4.73 13.89
C VAL A 194 8.96 4.47 14.12
N GLN A 195 9.24 3.39 14.83
CA GLN A 195 10.61 2.91 15.02
C GLN A 195 11.08 2.18 13.77
N MET A 196 12.24 2.55 13.24
CA MET A 196 12.84 1.94 12.04
C MET A 196 14.16 1.30 12.42
N ILE A 197 14.21 -0.03 12.50
CA ILE A 197 15.36 -0.79 12.99
C ILE A 197 16.01 -1.58 11.85
N PRO A 198 17.22 -1.19 11.42
CA PRO A 198 18.01 -1.96 10.46
C PRO A 198 18.83 -3.08 11.12
N GLY A 199 19.37 -3.99 10.33
CA GLY A 199 20.32 -5.00 10.77
C GLY A 199 19.75 -6.10 11.65
N VAL A 200 18.42 -6.31 11.63
CA VAL A 200 17.78 -7.34 12.47
C VAL A 200 17.90 -8.73 11.87
N ASN A 201 18.05 -9.73 12.73
CA ASN A 201 17.91 -11.14 12.37
C ASN A 201 16.63 -11.69 12.98
N TYR A 202 15.77 -12.27 12.14
CA TYR A 202 14.56 -12.93 12.60
C TYR A 202 14.88 -14.37 12.98
N HIS A 203 14.64 -14.75 14.20
CA HIS A 203 14.88 -16.10 14.68
C HIS A 203 13.60 -16.92 14.80
N ARG A 204 12.58 -16.35 15.41
CA ARG A 204 11.26 -16.96 15.57
C ARG A 204 10.22 -15.92 15.98
N ILE A 205 8.95 -16.31 15.86
CA ILE A 205 7.80 -15.58 16.39
C ILE A 205 7.20 -16.45 17.48
N ASP A 206 7.00 -15.89 18.67
CA ASP A 206 6.39 -16.53 19.83
C ASP A 206 5.46 -15.55 20.56
N ASP A 207 4.89 -15.94 21.68
CA ASP A 207 3.97 -15.14 22.50
C ASP A 207 4.61 -13.86 23.08
#